data_b113ed74186a69405beae9e060175361
#
_entry.id   b113ed74186a69405beae9e060175361
#
_cell.length_a   1.000
_cell.length_b   1.000
_cell.length_c   1.000
_cell.angle_alpha   90.00
_cell.angle_beta   90.00
_cell.angle_gamma   90.00
#
_symmetry.space_group_name_H-M   'P 1'
#
loop_
_entity.id
_entity.type
_entity.pdbx_description
1 polymer ?
#
loop_
_entity_poly.entity_id
_entity_poly.type
_entity_poly.pdbx_seq_one_letter_code
_entity_poly.pdbx_strand_id
1 'polypeptide(L)'
;ISTSIFTLLLCTACESDLEQVTYSSENAIPSTLSSLNDSYILESKNASQEAFTLTWSYPDLGYQASVINALEMDVKDKNFANKVILASSKTDLSHTITVSDLNSKIMTLLKVYEIETAPTGIEFRISSSISAAADTLYSNIVSTTITPYEGEPEYPAITLRGSYNGW
;
A
#
# COMPACT_ATOMS: atom_id res chain seq x y z
N ILE A 1 70.48 -30.59 -32.64
CA ILE A 1 69.49 -29.59 -33.02
C ILE A 1 68.14 -30.05 -32.51
N SER A 2 67.70 -29.55 -31.35
CA SER A 2 66.41 -29.90 -30.73
C SER A 2 65.40 -28.76 -31.02
N THR A 3 64.40 -29.09 -31.82
CA THR A 3 63.35 -28.15 -32.17
C THR A 3 62.22 -28.28 -31.15
N SER A 4 62.07 -27.31 -30.27
CA SER A 4 61.03 -27.26 -29.29
C SER A 4 59.76 -26.64 -29.95
N ILE A 5 58.68 -27.39 -30.06
CA ILE A 5 57.39 -26.93 -30.55
C ILE A 5 56.66 -26.34 -29.36
N PHE A 6 56.45 -25.03 -29.39
CA PHE A 6 55.65 -24.28 -28.43
C PHE A 6 54.18 -24.31 -28.88
N THR A 7 53.37 -25.14 -28.21
CA THR A 7 51.93 -25.22 -28.50
C THR A 7 51.24 -24.10 -27.76
N LEU A 8 50.73 -23.11 -28.51
CA LEU A 8 49.95 -22.00 -28.01
C LEU A 8 48.49 -22.46 -27.78
N LEU A 9 48.08 -22.65 -26.53
CA LEU A 9 46.68 -22.86 -26.18
C LEU A 9 45.91 -21.53 -26.33
N LEU A 10 45.08 -21.45 -27.35
CA LEU A 10 44.06 -20.42 -27.47
C LEU A 10 42.90 -20.77 -26.55
N CYS A 11 42.82 -20.12 -25.39
CA CYS A 11 41.61 -20.09 -24.58
C CYS A 11 40.60 -19.20 -25.29
N THR A 12 39.64 -19.78 -25.98
CA THR A 12 38.43 -19.07 -26.39
C THR A 12 37.62 -18.87 -25.13
N ALA A 13 37.68 -17.67 -24.55
CA ALA A 13 36.68 -17.20 -23.58
C ALA A 13 35.35 -17.11 -24.31
N CYS A 14 34.42 -18.02 -24.01
CA CYS A 14 33.02 -17.78 -24.29
C CYS A 14 32.60 -16.60 -23.42
N GLU A 15 32.57 -15.41 -24.00
CA GLU A 15 31.75 -14.35 -23.49
C GLU A 15 30.30 -14.81 -23.73
N SER A 16 29.67 -15.38 -22.69
CA SER A 16 28.20 -15.44 -22.67
C SER A 16 27.74 -14.01 -22.57
N ASP A 17 27.22 -13.48 -23.65
CA ASP A 17 26.37 -12.28 -23.63
C ASP A 17 25.20 -12.59 -22.70
N LEU A 18 25.39 -12.31 -21.40
CA LEU A 18 24.30 -12.20 -20.46
C LEU A 18 23.58 -10.93 -20.88
N GLU A 19 22.50 -11.08 -21.64
CA GLU A 19 21.56 -9.97 -21.82
C GLU A 19 21.15 -9.49 -20.44
N GLN A 20 21.76 -8.40 -20.00
CA GLN A 20 21.44 -7.78 -18.73
C GLN A 20 20.04 -7.17 -18.90
N VAL A 21 19.00 -7.86 -18.41
CA VAL A 21 17.66 -7.32 -18.37
C VAL A 21 17.69 -6.08 -17.48
N THR A 22 17.73 -4.91 -18.10
CA THR A 22 17.72 -3.64 -17.40
C THR A 22 16.28 -3.22 -17.22
N TYR A 23 15.86 -2.99 -15.98
CA TYR A 23 14.56 -2.40 -15.68
C TYR A 23 14.44 -1.03 -16.34
N SER A 24 13.42 -0.84 -17.16
CA SER A 24 13.02 0.44 -17.72
C SER A 24 11.59 0.73 -17.31
N SER A 25 11.39 1.76 -16.52
CA SER A 25 10.06 2.20 -16.10
C SER A 25 9.18 2.68 -17.27
N GLU A 26 9.80 3.02 -18.41
CA GLU A 26 9.09 3.50 -19.62
C GLU A 26 8.23 2.42 -20.30
N ASN A 27 8.60 1.14 -20.15
CA ASN A 27 7.89 0.01 -20.76
C ASN A 27 7.05 -0.78 -19.75
N ALA A 28 7.09 -0.42 -18.49
CA ALA A 28 6.34 -1.10 -17.46
C ALA A 28 4.87 -0.68 -17.45
N ILE A 29 3.97 -1.66 -17.26
CA ILE A 29 2.54 -1.42 -17.10
C ILE A 29 2.22 -1.44 -15.61
N PRO A 30 1.78 -0.32 -15.02
CA PRO A 30 1.43 -0.26 -13.61
C PRO A 30 0.24 -1.16 -13.26
N SER A 31 0.09 -1.48 -11.98
CA SER A 31 -1.12 -2.10 -11.44
C SER A 31 -2.36 -1.25 -11.77
N THR A 32 -3.49 -1.91 -11.94
CA THR A 32 -4.79 -1.25 -12.07
C THR A 32 -5.60 -1.54 -10.82
N LEU A 33 -6.02 -0.51 -10.09
CA LEU A 33 -6.85 -0.60 -8.90
C LEU A 33 -8.33 -0.55 -9.27
N SER A 34 -9.15 -1.45 -8.66
CA SER A 34 -10.60 -1.51 -8.88
C SER A 34 -11.31 -0.25 -8.37
N SER A 35 -12.43 0.09 -9.01
CA SER A 35 -13.28 1.21 -8.58
C SER A 35 -14.00 0.89 -7.27
N LEU A 36 -14.38 1.93 -6.55
CA LEU A 36 -15.25 1.91 -5.38
C LEU A 36 -16.60 2.59 -5.70
N ASN A 37 -17.56 2.47 -4.79
CA ASN A 37 -18.77 3.29 -4.85
C ASN A 37 -18.43 4.76 -4.58
N ASP A 38 -19.30 5.66 -4.99
CA ASP A 38 -19.09 7.11 -4.86
C ASP A 38 -18.99 7.57 -3.40
N SER A 39 -19.67 6.87 -2.49
CA SER A 39 -19.63 7.21 -1.06
C SER A 39 -19.88 6.01 -0.13
N TYR A 40 -19.37 6.14 1.10
CA TYR A 40 -19.58 5.23 2.21
C TYR A 40 -19.86 6.01 3.50
N ILE A 41 -20.80 5.54 4.30
CA ILE A 41 -21.07 6.05 5.64
C ILE A 41 -20.63 4.99 6.63
N LEU A 42 -19.65 5.30 7.45
CA LEU A 42 -19.18 4.42 8.51
C LEU A 42 -20.02 4.62 9.77
N GLU A 43 -20.37 3.53 10.43
CA GLU A 43 -21.16 3.55 11.66
C GLU A 43 -20.53 2.63 12.71
N SER A 44 -20.42 3.11 13.94
CA SER A 44 -19.79 2.35 15.05
C SER A 44 -20.48 1.02 15.33
N LYS A 45 -21.80 0.93 15.12
CA LYS A 45 -22.57 -0.31 15.26
C LYS A 45 -22.13 -1.42 14.29
N ASN A 46 -21.48 -1.04 13.18
CA ASN A 46 -20.98 -1.95 12.13
C ASN A 46 -19.45 -2.11 12.18
N ALA A 47 -18.81 -1.71 13.28
CA ALA A 47 -17.35 -1.62 13.41
C ALA A 47 -16.58 -2.86 12.95
N SER A 48 -17.06 -4.07 13.25
CA SER A 48 -16.43 -5.33 12.88
C SER A 48 -16.80 -5.84 11.48
N GLN A 49 -17.71 -5.17 10.78
CA GLN A 49 -18.11 -5.55 9.44
C GLN A 49 -17.12 -5.06 8.40
N GLU A 50 -17.13 -5.68 7.23
CA GLU A 50 -16.39 -5.22 6.06
C GLU A 50 -16.95 -3.89 5.58
N ALA A 51 -16.07 -2.90 5.35
CA ALA A 51 -16.43 -1.65 4.70
C ALA A 51 -16.44 -1.84 3.17
N PHE A 52 -15.35 -2.38 2.64
CA PHE A 52 -15.20 -2.76 1.23
C PHE A 52 -13.92 -3.58 1.03
N THR A 53 -13.82 -4.20 -0.14
CA THR A 53 -12.62 -4.86 -0.64
C THR A 53 -12.09 -4.12 -1.86
N LEU A 54 -10.81 -3.79 -1.86
CA LEU A 54 -10.07 -3.31 -3.03
C LEU A 54 -9.30 -4.46 -3.65
N THR A 55 -9.33 -4.53 -4.98
CA THR A 55 -8.56 -5.49 -5.78
C THR A 55 -7.70 -4.76 -6.80
N TRP A 56 -6.56 -5.35 -7.17
CA TRP A 56 -5.66 -4.77 -8.16
C TRP A 56 -5.02 -5.83 -9.04
N SER A 57 -4.52 -5.43 -10.20
CA SER A 57 -3.72 -6.31 -11.05
C SER A 57 -2.27 -6.32 -10.62
N TYR A 58 -1.54 -7.41 -10.94
CA TYR A 58 -0.08 -7.40 -10.83
C TYR A 58 0.51 -6.46 -11.90
N PRO A 59 1.55 -5.66 -11.58
CA PRO A 59 2.21 -4.83 -12.59
C PRO A 59 2.99 -5.71 -13.58
N ASP A 60 3.05 -5.30 -14.85
CA ASP A 60 3.90 -5.95 -15.84
C ASP A 60 5.18 -5.12 -16.04
N LEU A 61 6.31 -5.69 -15.70
CA LEU A 61 7.62 -5.06 -15.82
C LEU A 61 8.35 -5.45 -17.09
N GLY A 62 7.72 -6.26 -17.97
CA GLY A 62 8.36 -6.87 -19.14
C GLY A 62 9.32 -8.03 -18.81
N TYR A 63 9.48 -8.37 -17.54
CA TYR A 63 10.25 -9.52 -17.05
C TYR A 63 9.75 -9.97 -15.67
N GLN A 64 10.11 -11.20 -15.28
CA GLN A 64 9.69 -11.72 -13.97
C GLN A 64 10.56 -11.13 -12.85
N ALA A 65 9.91 -10.37 -11.95
CA ALA A 65 10.55 -9.83 -10.75
C ALA A 65 9.62 -10.01 -9.53
N SER A 66 10.24 -10.07 -8.36
CA SER A 66 9.48 -10.02 -7.10
C SER A 66 9.13 -8.58 -6.79
N VAL A 67 7.86 -8.22 -6.95
CA VAL A 67 7.35 -6.86 -6.71
C VAL A 67 6.66 -6.80 -5.37
N ILE A 68 6.90 -5.74 -4.61
CA ILE A 68 6.13 -5.39 -3.42
C ILE A 68 5.05 -4.40 -3.85
N ASN A 69 3.79 -4.78 -3.70
CA ASN A 69 2.65 -3.93 -3.91
C ASN A 69 2.15 -3.41 -2.57
N ALA A 70 2.03 -2.10 -2.42
CA ALA A 70 1.46 -1.48 -1.23
C ALA A 70 0.21 -0.67 -1.60
N LEU A 71 -0.91 -0.96 -0.92
CA LEU A 71 -2.13 -0.18 -1.03
C LEU A 71 -2.01 1.05 -0.13
N GLU A 72 -1.99 2.21 -0.74
CA GLU A 72 -1.83 3.51 -0.10
C GLU A 72 -3.17 4.25 -0.07
N MET A 73 -3.43 4.96 1.03
CA MET A 73 -4.60 5.80 1.24
C MET A 73 -4.18 7.18 1.73
N ASP A 74 -4.81 8.25 1.23
CA ASP A 74 -4.66 9.60 1.76
C ASP A 74 -5.95 10.41 1.56
N VAL A 75 -6.02 11.59 2.14
CA VAL A 75 -7.07 12.56 1.87
C VAL A 75 -6.92 13.07 0.44
N LYS A 76 -8.06 13.23 -0.24
CA LYS A 76 -8.10 13.70 -1.63
C LYS A 76 -7.36 15.02 -1.82
N ASP A 77 -6.69 15.17 -2.95
CA ASP A 77 -5.93 16.36 -3.36
C ASP A 77 -4.72 16.68 -2.44
N LYS A 78 -4.26 15.71 -1.63
CA LYS A 78 -3.05 15.84 -0.79
C LYS A 78 -1.80 15.18 -1.39
N ASN A 79 -1.90 14.65 -2.62
CA ASN A 79 -0.77 14.03 -3.35
C ASN A 79 -0.08 12.90 -2.57
N PHE A 80 -0.78 12.19 -1.71
CA PHE A 80 -0.26 11.12 -0.85
C PHE A 80 0.91 11.56 0.04
N ALA A 81 0.91 12.83 0.49
CA ALA A 81 1.96 13.40 1.31
C ALA A 81 2.04 12.77 2.72
N ASN A 82 0.89 12.44 3.32
CA ASN A 82 0.79 11.77 4.62
C ASN A 82 0.09 10.40 4.50
N LYS A 83 0.37 9.70 3.39
CA LYS A 83 -0.27 8.42 3.08
C LYS A 83 -0.19 7.41 4.20
N VAL A 84 -1.26 6.66 4.37
CA VAL A 84 -1.33 5.48 5.22
C VAL A 84 -1.26 4.23 4.34
N ILE A 85 -0.42 3.27 4.71
CA ILE A 85 -0.36 1.96 4.04
C ILE A 85 -1.42 1.05 4.69
N LEU A 86 -2.38 0.59 3.89
CA LEU A 86 -3.43 -0.32 4.33
C LEU A 86 -2.98 -1.76 4.28
N ALA A 87 -2.26 -2.13 3.24
CA ALA A 87 -1.70 -3.46 3.03
C ALA A 87 -0.40 -3.39 2.25
N SER A 88 0.47 -4.38 2.43
CA SER A 88 1.68 -4.55 1.64
C SER A 88 1.94 -6.03 1.43
N SER A 89 2.03 -6.47 0.18
CA SER A 89 2.23 -7.88 -0.16
C SER A 89 2.97 -8.04 -1.48
N LYS A 90 3.61 -9.20 -1.65
CA LYS A 90 4.23 -9.62 -2.92
C LYS A 90 3.29 -10.48 -3.77
N THR A 91 2.27 -11.05 -3.17
CA THR A 91 1.41 -12.07 -3.78
C THR A 91 -0.05 -11.71 -3.76
N ASP A 92 -0.51 -11.01 -2.71
CA ASP A 92 -1.92 -10.68 -2.58
C ASP A 92 -2.28 -9.53 -3.51
N LEU A 93 -3.41 -9.70 -4.18
CA LEU A 93 -3.98 -8.76 -5.14
C LEU A 93 -5.33 -8.21 -4.66
N SER A 94 -5.60 -8.34 -3.38
CA SER A 94 -6.81 -7.82 -2.75
C SER A 94 -6.57 -7.48 -1.29
N HIS A 95 -7.36 -6.55 -0.77
CA HIS A 95 -7.40 -6.22 0.65
C HIS A 95 -8.81 -5.84 1.06
N THR A 96 -9.32 -6.50 2.08
CA THR A 96 -10.60 -6.19 2.73
C THR A 96 -10.32 -5.39 3.99
N ILE A 97 -10.96 -4.24 4.14
CA ILE A 97 -10.83 -3.39 5.31
C ILE A 97 -12.14 -3.37 6.10
N THR A 98 -12.07 -3.46 7.43
CA THR A 98 -13.23 -3.32 8.29
C THR A 98 -13.62 -1.87 8.51
N VAL A 99 -14.87 -1.64 8.91
CA VAL A 99 -15.39 -0.30 9.22
C VAL A 99 -14.56 0.39 10.30
N SER A 100 -14.21 -0.33 11.38
CA SER A 100 -13.42 0.25 12.48
C SER A 100 -11.99 0.61 12.07
N ASP A 101 -11.32 -0.27 11.31
CA ASP A 101 -9.94 0.00 10.89
C ASP A 101 -9.88 1.17 9.90
N LEU A 102 -10.79 1.20 8.93
CA LEU A 102 -10.92 2.31 7.99
C LEU A 102 -11.20 3.63 8.72
N ASN A 103 -12.16 3.64 9.66
CA ASN A 103 -12.50 4.82 10.45
C ASN A 103 -11.30 5.35 11.24
N SER A 104 -10.59 4.47 11.94
CA SER A 104 -9.40 4.84 12.71
C SER A 104 -8.31 5.49 11.86
N LYS A 105 -8.07 4.94 10.67
CA LYS A 105 -7.07 5.46 9.74
C LYS A 105 -7.48 6.81 9.16
N ILE A 106 -8.77 6.99 8.82
CA ILE A 106 -9.31 8.28 8.35
C ILE A 106 -9.21 9.32 9.46
N MET A 107 -9.64 9.02 10.68
CA MET A 107 -9.54 9.96 11.81
C MET A 107 -8.09 10.38 12.06
N THR A 108 -7.12 9.48 11.87
CA THR A 108 -5.69 9.82 11.96
C THR A 108 -5.30 10.82 10.87
N LEU A 109 -5.70 10.60 9.62
CA LEU A 109 -5.42 11.52 8.51
C LEU A 109 -6.07 12.89 8.71
N LEU A 110 -7.35 12.92 9.13
CA LEU A 110 -8.06 14.18 9.42
C LEU A 110 -7.33 14.99 10.48
N LYS A 111 -6.84 14.32 11.53
CA LYS A 111 -6.04 14.97 12.58
C LYS A 111 -4.72 15.52 12.05
N VAL A 112 -4.02 14.77 11.20
CA VAL A 112 -2.74 15.21 10.60
C VAL A 112 -2.92 16.44 9.71
N TYR A 113 -4.04 16.51 8.99
CA TYR A 113 -4.35 17.63 8.11
C TYR A 113 -5.17 18.73 8.77
N GLU A 114 -5.47 18.61 10.07
CA GLU A 114 -6.31 19.56 10.84
C GLU A 114 -7.68 19.79 10.17
N ILE A 115 -8.30 18.69 9.67
CA ILE A 115 -9.63 18.68 9.05
C ILE A 115 -10.65 18.21 10.09
N GLU A 116 -11.76 18.90 10.18
CA GLU A 116 -12.88 18.50 11.05
C GLU A 116 -13.52 17.18 10.57
N THR A 117 -14.13 16.44 11.49
CA THR A 117 -14.85 15.19 11.20
C THR A 117 -16.10 15.50 10.36
N ALA A 118 -16.04 15.20 9.07
CA ALA A 118 -17.09 15.43 8.09
C ALA A 118 -16.94 14.46 6.92
N PRO A 119 -17.94 14.35 6.02
CA PRO A 119 -17.77 13.62 4.77
C PRO A 119 -16.54 14.12 4.01
N THR A 120 -15.54 13.25 3.84
CA THR A 120 -14.23 13.62 3.30
C THR A 120 -13.89 12.76 2.09
N GLY A 121 -13.36 13.37 1.04
CA GLY A 121 -12.80 12.66 -0.11
C GLY A 121 -11.52 11.93 0.30
N ILE A 122 -11.48 10.65 0.01
CA ILE A 122 -10.33 9.77 0.25
C ILE A 122 -9.87 9.20 -1.08
N GLU A 123 -8.57 9.11 -1.27
CA GLU A 123 -7.93 8.56 -2.45
C GLU A 123 -7.12 7.33 -2.10
N PHE A 124 -7.13 6.36 -3.03
CA PHE A 124 -6.39 5.11 -2.94
C PHE A 124 -5.57 4.91 -4.19
N ARG A 125 -4.39 4.31 -4.03
CA ARG A 125 -3.57 3.84 -5.15
C ARG A 125 -2.71 2.64 -4.72
N ILE A 126 -2.19 1.92 -5.69
CA ILE A 126 -1.13 0.93 -5.47
C ILE A 126 0.21 1.57 -5.82
N SER A 127 1.18 1.41 -4.94
CA SER A 127 2.60 1.63 -5.24
C SER A 127 3.29 0.28 -5.38
N SER A 128 3.96 0.06 -6.50
CA SER A 128 4.65 -1.19 -6.83
C SER A 128 6.14 -0.92 -6.96
N SER A 129 6.98 -1.63 -6.18
CA SER A 129 8.44 -1.48 -6.22
C SER A 129 9.16 -2.83 -6.18
N ILE A 130 10.30 -2.94 -6.85
CA ILE A 130 11.18 -4.10 -6.82
C ILE A 130 12.30 -3.95 -5.80
N SER A 131 12.69 -2.72 -5.49
CA SER A 131 13.69 -2.37 -4.49
C SER A 131 13.59 -0.91 -4.10
N ALA A 132 14.24 -0.51 -3.01
CA ALA A 132 14.29 0.89 -2.58
C ALA A 132 15.08 1.81 -3.56
N ALA A 133 15.89 1.23 -4.44
CA ALA A 133 16.70 1.97 -5.42
C ALA A 133 16.06 2.06 -6.80
N ALA A 134 14.94 1.35 -7.04
CA ALA A 134 14.21 1.37 -8.30
C ALA A 134 13.05 2.37 -8.24
N ASP A 135 12.68 2.89 -9.41
CA ASP A 135 11.50 3.73 -9.53
C ASP A 135 10.25 2.97 -9.09
N THR A 136 9.38 3.66 -8.38
CA THR A 136 8.09 3.14 -7.96
C THR A 136 7.05 3.39 -9.04
N LEU A 137 6.34 2.32 -9.43
CA LEU A 137 5.18 2.43 -10.32
C LEU A 137 3.93 2.68 -9.49
N TYR A 138 3.08 3.60 -9.96
CA TYR A 138 1.80 3.91 -9.32
C TYR A 138 0.65 3.53 -10.23
N SER A 139 -0.40 2.93 -9.65
CA SER A 139 -1.65 2.63 -10.34
C SER A 139 -2.46 3.89 -10.67
N ASN A 140 -3.61 3.70 -11.29
CA ASN A 140 -4.67 4.70 -11.28
C ASN A 140 -5.06 5.05 -9.84
N ILE A 141 -5.52 6.28 -9.64
CA ILE A 141 -6.10 6.74 -8.36
C ILE A 141 -7.60 6.46 -8.39
N VAL A 142 -8.11 5.90 -7.29
CA VAL A 142 -9.54 5.69 -7.04
C VAL A 142 -9.96 6.56 -5.87
N SER A 143 -10.99 7.36 -6.06
CA SER A 143 -11.50 8.29 -5.05
C SER A 143 -12.92 7.89 -4.63
N THR A 144 -13.22 8.10 -3.35
CA THR A 144 -14.57 7.98 -2.81
C THR A 144 -14.77 8.98 -1.66
N THR A 145 -16.01 9.33 -1.37
CA THR A 145 -16.33 10.15 -0.19
C THR A 145 -16.67 9.25 0.98
N ILE A 146 -15.99 9.41 2.10
CA ILE A 146 -16.23 8.62 3.31
C ILE A 146 -16.68 9.55 4.43
N THR A 147 -17.80 9.19 5.06
CA THR A 147 -18.29 9.84 6.28
C THR A 147 -17.83 9.03 7.47
N PRO A 148 -16.82 9.46 8.23
CA PRO A 148 -16.37 8.77 9.42
C PRO A 148 -17.33 9.04 10.59
N TYR A 149 -17.25 8.17 11.62
CA TYR A 149 -17.90 8.43 12.90
C TYR A 149 -16.87 8.85 13.94
N GLU A 150 -17.29 9.70 14.86
CA GLU A 150 -16.48 10.02 16.04
C GLU A 150 -16.41 8.80 16.94
N GLY A 151 -15.20 8.45 17.40
CA GLY A 151 -15.03 7.38 18.39
C GLY A 151 -15.79 7.78 19.67
N GLU A 152 -16.36 6.79 20.38
CA GLU A 152 -16.84 7.07 21.73
C GLU A 152 -15.65 7.63 22.55
N PRO A 153 -15.86 8.77 23.25
CA PRO A 153 -14.82 9.29 24.11
C PRO A 153 -14.43 8.19 25.11
N GLU A 154 -13.14 7.81 25.16
CA GLU A 154 -12.63 6.97 26.22
C GLU A 154 -12.79 7.74 27.54
N TYR A 155 -13.91 7.54 28.21
CA TYR A 155 -14.04 7.94 29.58
C TYR A 155 -13.07 7.06 30.39
N PRO A 156 -12.08 7.63 31.07
CA PRO A 156 -11.27 6.85 31.98
C PRO A 156 -12.23 6.17 32.96
N ALA A 157 -12.13 4.85 33.13
CA ALA A 157 -12.96 4.11 34.03
C ALA A 157 -12.81 4.73 35.42
N ILE A 158 -13.79 5.53 35.84
CA ILE A 158 -13.83 6.08 37.19
C ILE A 158 -14.17 4.90 38.08
N THR A 159 -13.14 4.27 38.63
CA THR A 159 -13.31 3.30 39.70
C THR A 159 -13.77 4.09 40.93
N LEU A 160 -15.08 4.18 41.13
CA LEU A 160 -15.64 4.64 42.39
C LEU A 160 -15.28 3.61 43.46
N ARG A 161 -14.12 3.77 44.08
CA ARG A 161 -13.79 3.12 45.35
C ARG A 161 -14.55 3.88 46.45
N GLY A 162 -15.84 3.71 46.49
CA GLY A 162 -16.59 4.01 47.67
C GLY A 162 -16.35 2.92 48.68
N SER A 163 -15.54 3.14 49.69
CA SER A 163 -15.66 2.40 50.92
C SER A 163 -16.97 2.88 51.56
N TYR A 164 -18.03 2.15 51.28
CA TYR A 164 -19.23 2.25 52.07
C TYR A 164 -18.90 1.53 53.39
N ASN A 165 -18.26 2.23 54.30
CA ASN A 165 -18.12 1.80 55.67
C ASN A 165 -19.46 1.95 56.34
N GLY A 166 -20.32 0.97 56.18
CA GLY A 166 -21.27 0.64 57.20
C GLY A 166 -20.49 0.18 58.41
N TRP A 167 -20.43 0.98 59.39
CA TRP A 167 -19.95 0.73 60.74
C TRP A 167 -20.94 -0.15 61.49
#